data_55ab347bda3003a712f3d2dbbb943429
#
_entry.id   55ab347bda3003a712f3d2dbbb943429
#
_cell.length_a   1.000
_cell.length_b   1.000
_cell.length_c   1.000
_cell.angle_alpha   90.00
_cell.angle_beta   90.00
_cell.angle_gamma   90.00
#
_symmetry.space_group_name_H-M   'P 1'
#
loop_
_entity.id
_entity.type
_entity.pdbx_description
1 polymer ?
#
loop_
_entity_poly.entity_id
_entity_poly.type
_entity_poly.pdbx_seq_one_letter_code
_entity_poly.pdbx_strand_id
1 'polypeptide(L)'
;MTSVKSLAARAVEVLGRNDTGLFVKPGPRVYPFQWNWDSALVAIGLARCDPERGRSELRSLLRGQWNDGMVPHIVFHPQSVDYTPGPELWASSECRGAPSVATSGITQPPVLATAVRALHDPAWTADGYVSDRWRPVSPVTGRLDAFQW
;
A
#
# COMPACT_ATOMS: atom_id res chain seq x y z
N MET A 1 2.90 -10.45 34.06
CA MET A 1 3.05 -11.06 32.70
C MET A 1 1.90 -10.57 31.85
N THR A 2 2.21 -9.83 30.80
CA THR A 2 1.19 -9.33 29.85
C THR A 2 0.74 -10.50 29.00
N SER A 3 -0.53 -10.90 29.08
CA SER A 3 -1.09 -12.01 28.30
C SER A 3 -0.91 -11.76 26.80
N VAL A 4 -0.62 -12.82 26.01
CA VAL A 4 -0.55 -12.74 24.54
C VAL A 4 -1.82 -12.13 23.94
N LYS A 5 -2.99 -12.42 24.54
CA LYS A 5 -4.26 -11.79 24.16
C LYS A 5 -4.24 -10.26 24.33
N SER A 6 -3.57 -9.74 25.36
CA SER A 6 -3.47 -8.29 25.57
C SER A 6 -2.58 -7.60 24.54
N LEU A 7 -1.54 -8.25 24.02
CA LEU A 7 -0.68 -7.70 22.96
C LEU A 7 -1.41 -7.60 21.63
N ALA A 8 -2.15 -8.65 21.24
CA ALA A 8 -2.94 -8.62 20.01
C ALA A 8 -4.03 -7.52 20.08
N ALA A 9 -4.74 -7.41 21.19
CA ALA A 9 -5.74 -6.36 21.38
C ALA A 9 -5.12 -4.95 21.30
N ARG A 10 -3.95 -4.74 21.88
CA ARG A 10 -3.23 -3.46 21.81
C ARG A 10 -2.74 -3.14 20.39
N ALA A 11 -2.33 -4.16 19.64
CA ALA A 11 -1.95 -3.97 18.23
C ALA A 11 -3.16 -3.53 17.39
N VAL A 12 -4.31 -4.18 17.53
CA VAL A 12 -5.56 -3.78 16.86
C VAL A 12 -5.97 -2.35 17.25
N GLU A 13 -5.84 -2.00 18.52
CA GLU A 13 -6.14 -0.64 18.99
C GLU A 13 -5.22 0.41 18.34
N VAL A 14 -3.93 0.13 18.16
CA VAL A 14 -3.00 1.02 17.47
C VAL A 14 -3.39 1.20 16.00
N LEU A 15 -3.71 0.12 15.29
CA LEU A 15 -4.18 0.19 13.90
C LEU A 15 -5.46 1.02 13.81
N GLY A 16 -6.42 0.79 14.70
CA GLY A 16 -7.69 1.54 14.72
C GLY A 16 -7.51 3.05 15.00
N ARG A 17 -6.57 3.44 15.86
CA ARG A 17 -6.27 4.87 16.11
C ARG A 17 -5.64 5.55 14.90
N ASN A 18 -4.92 4.82 14.09
CA ASN A 18 -4.24 5.35 12.91
C ASN A 18 -5.07 5.23 11.63
N ASP A 19 -6.23 4.58 11.72
CA ASP A 19 -7.12 4.38 10.58
C ASP A 19 -7.86 5.67 10.23
N THR A 20 -7.75 6.07 8.96
CA THR A 20 -8.44 7.24 8.38
C THR A 20 -9.79 6.85 7.74
N GLY A 21 -10.13 5.56 7.73
CA GLY A 21 -11.23 5.01 6.93
C GLY A 21 -10.85 4.68 5.49
N LEU A 22 -9.81 5.33 4.95
CA LEU A 22 -9.29 5.07 3.61
C LEU A 22 -8.01 4.23 3.65
N PHE A 23 -7.10 4.57 4.55
CA PHE A 23 -5.83 3.88 4.80
C PHE A 23 -5.42 4.03 6.27
N VAL A 24 -4.48 3.20 6.70
CA VAL A 24 -3.91 3.27 8.04
C VAL A 24 -2.58 4.03 7.99
N LYS A 25 -2.48 5.12 8.75
CA LYS A 25 -1.22 5.90 8.85
C LYS A 25 -0.15 5.07 9.54
N PRO A 26 1.08 4.97 9.00
CA PRO A 26 2.20 4.32 9.69
C PRO A 26 2.53 5.00 11.02
N GLY A 27 2.44 6.32 11.05
CA GLY A 27 2.62 7.13 12.25
C GLY A 27 1.87 8.45 12.14
N PRO A 28 0.95 8.75 13.08
CA PRO A 28 -0.02 9.84 12.89
C PRO A 28 0.60 11.24 12.81
N ARG A 29 1.84 11.40 13.30
CA ARG A 29 2.55 12.70 13.33
C ARG A 29 3.66 12.79 12.29
N VAL A 30 4.37 11.71 12.03
CA VAL A 30 5.58 11.71 11.18
C VAL A 30 5.29 11.17 9.79
N TYR A 31 4.36 10.21 9.67
CA TYR A 31 4.00 9.55 8.42
C TYR A 31 2.48 9.68 8.17
N PRO A 32 2.01 10.87 7.74
CA PRO A 32 0.59 11.16 7.67
C PRO A 32 -0.12 10.60 6.43
N PHE A 33 0.63 10.17 5.41
CA PHE A 33 0.10 9.62 4.17
C PHE A 33 0.15 8.09 4.14
N GLN A 34 -0.11 7.49 2.99
CA GLN A 34 -0.07 6.05 2.80
C GLN A 34 1.27 5.63 2.19
N TRP A 35 2.08 4.87 2.94
CA TRP A 35 3.34 4.27 2.49
C TRP A 35 3.13 2.84 2.02
N ASN A 36 3.86 2.44 0.97
CA ASN A 36 3.71 1.15 0.29
C ASN A 36 3.92 -0.05 1.24
N TRP A 37 5.13 -0.21 1.76
CA TRP A 37 5.44 -1.38 2.59
C TRP A 37 4.71 -1.36 3.94
N ASP A 38 4.45 -0.16 4.49
CA ASP A 38 3.67 0.00 5.71
C ASP A 38 2.24 -0.50 5.51
N SER A 39 1.58 -0.09 4.42
CA SER A 39 0.26 -0.61 4.07
C SER A 39 0.25 -2.12 3.85
N ALA A 40 1.31 -2.67 3.24
CA ALA A 40 1.44 -4.10 3.08
C ALA A 40 1.55 -4.82 4.44
N LEU A 41 2.38 -4.31 5.36
CA LEU A 41 2.53 -4.87 6.70
C LEU A 41 1.24 -4.71 7.55
N VAL A 42 0.57 -3.56 7.44
CA VAL A 42 -0.74 -3.33 8.04
C VAL A 42 -1.76 -4.34 7.54
N ALA A 43 -1.83 -4.57 6.23
CA ALA A 43 -2.75 -5.53 5.62
C ALA A 43 -2.48 -6.97 6.08
N ILE A 44 -1.20 -7.37 6.26
CA ILE A 44 -0.81 -8.66 6.84
C ILE A 44 -1.34 -8.78 8.28
N GLY A 45 -1.21 -7.73 9.07
CA GLY A 45 -1.75 -7.69 10.44
C GLY A 45 -3.28 -7.80 10.45
N LEU A 46 -3.94 -7.01 9.62
CA LEU A 46 -5.40 -6.99 9.49
C LEU A 46 -5.97 -8.31 8.95
N ALA A 47 -5.23 -9.07 8.14
CA ALA A 47 -5.64 -10.40 7.67
C ALA A 47 -6.00 -11.36 8.81
N ARG A 48 -5.55 -11.08 10.04
CA ARG A 48 -5.83 -11.89 11.24
C ARG A 48 -7.07 -11.48 12.02
N CYS A 49 -7.56 -10.27 11.86
CA CYS A 49 -8.66 -9.73 12.66
C CYS A 49 -9.75 -9.04 11.82
N ASP A 50 -9.39 -8.44 10.70
CA ASP A 50 -10.30 -7.78 9.76
C ASP A 50 -9.75 -7.88 8.33
N PRO A 51 -9.91 -9.04 7.67
CA PRO A 51 -9.40 -9.25 6.31
C PRO A 51 -9.97 -8.27 5.29
N GLU A 52 -11.23 -7.84 5.44
CA GLU A 52 -11.84 -6.90 4.49
C GLU A 52 -11.20 -5.51 4.60
N ARG A 53 -10.93 -5.07 5.82
CA ARG A 53 -10.18 -3.82 6.01
C ARG A 53 -8.75 -3.92 5.45
N GLY A 54 -8.11 -5.09 5.60
CA GLY A 54 -6.80 -5.36 4.97
C GLY A 54 -6.84 -5.29 3.45
N ARG A 55 -7.88 -5.84 2.82
CA ARG A 55 -8.11 -5.71 1.37
C ARG A 55 -8.33 -4.26 0.96
N SER A 56 -9.14 -3.53 1.71
CA SER A 56 -9.40 -2.10 1.48
C SER A 56 -8.12 -1.27 1.54
N GLU A 57 -7.22 -1.58 2.49
CA GLU A 57 -5.89 -0.94 2.61
C GLU A 57 -5.07 -1.09 1.33
N LEU A 58 -4.98 -2.31 0.80
CA LEU A 58 -4.23 -2.55 -0.44
C LEU A 58 -4.92 -1.94 -1.67
N ARG A 59 -6.25 -1.99 -1.75
CA ARG A 59 -6.99 -1.33 -2.85
C ARG A 59 -6.74 0.18 -2.85
N SER A 60 -6.68 0.80 -1.68
CA SER A 60 -6.36 2.22 -1.54
C SER A 60 -4.96 2.53 -2.07
N LEU A 61 -3.97 1.73 -1.67
CA LEU A 61 -2.59 1.87 -2.14
C LEU A 61 -2.49 1.73 -3.67
N LEU A 62 -3.14 0.72 -4.24
CA LEU A 62 -3.09 0.41 -5.67
C LEU A 62 -3.77 1.45 -6.56
N ARG A 63 -4.56 2.38 -6.01
CA ARG A 63 -5.01 3.57 -6.77
C ARG A 63 -3.86 4.45 -7.22
N GLY A 64 -2.73 4.40 -6.50
CA GLY A 64 -1.51 5.11 -6.83
C GLY A 64 -0.60 4.36 -7.81
N GLN A 65 -0.99 3.18 -8.30
CA GLN A 65 -0.16 2.42 -9.23
C GLN A 65 -0.01 3.13 -10.57
N TRP A 66 1.23 3.21 -11.07
CA TRP A 66 1.59 3.80 -12.34
C TRP A 66 1.24 2.86 -13.51
N ASN A 67 1.12 3.40 -14.71
CA ASN A 67 0.75 2.61 -15.90
C ASN A 67 1.79 1.54 -16.27
N ASP A 68 3.05 1.70 -15.85
CA ASP A 68 4.12 0.71 -16.01
C ASP A 68 4.08 -0.41 -14.96
N GLY A 69 3.17 -0.30 -13.98
CA GLY A 69 3.01 -1.26 -12.89
C GLY A 69 3.72 -0.88 -11.60
N MET A 70 4.51 0.20 -11.58
CA MET A 70 5.17 0.65 -10.35
C MET A 70 4.14 1.01 -9.28
N VAL A 71 4.28 0.45 -8.08
CA VAL A 71 3.54 0.88 -6.90
C VAL A 71 4.40 1.91 -6.17
N PRO A 72 3.92 3.14 -6.01
CA PRO A 72 4.73 4.22 -5.47
C PRO A 72 5.09 4.00 -4.00
N HIS A 73 6.18 4.57 -3.59
CA HIS A 73 6.62 4.63 -2.20
C HIS A 73 5.59 5.34 -1.30
N ILE A 74 4.99 6.46 -1.78
CA ILE A 74 3.93 7.21 -1.08
C ILE A 74 2.76 7.49 -2.03
N VAL A 75 1.54 7.31 -1.53
CA VAL A 75 0.32 7.88 -2.11
C VAL A 75 -0.10 9.05 -1.22
N PHE A 76 -0.15 10.26 -1.83
CA PHE A 76 -0.54 11.49 -1.16
C PHE A 76 -2.06 11.66 -1.27
N HIS A 77 -2.79 11.05 -0.35
CA HIS A 77 -4.23 11.25 -0.27
C HIS A 77 -4.56 12.71 0.09
N PRO A 78 -5.66 13.27 -0.44
CA PRO A 78 -6.08 14.63 -0.12
C PRO A 78 -6.29 14.82 1.38
N GLN A 79 -5.45 15.60 2.02
CA GLN A 79 -5.58 16.01 3.42
C GLN A 79 -4.71 17.24 3.67
N SER A 80 -5.17 18.12 4.56
CA SER A 80 -4.41 19.28 5.03
C SER A 80 -3.39 18.85 6.07
N VAL A 81 -2.20 18.47 5.62
CA VAL A 81 -1.08 18.12 6.50
C VAL A 81 0.18 18.74 5.94
N ASP A 82 0.94 19.38 6.81
CA ASP A 82 2.27 19.86 6.48
C ASP A 82 3.25 18.68 6.49
N TYR A 83 3.78 18.36 5.31
CA TYR A 83 4.72 17.26 5.10
C TYR A 83 5.71 17.58 3.99
N THR A 84 6.98 17.38 4.25
CA THR A 84 8.07 17.59 3.28
C THR A 84 8.93 16.32 3.17
N PRO A 85 9.24 15.83 1.95
CA PRO A 85 8.83 16.35 0.64
C PRO A 85 7.37 16.00 0.28
N GLY A 86 6.56 17.02 0.01
CA GLY A 86 5.18 16.88 -0.44
C GLY A 86 5.06 16.54 -1.94
N PRO A 87 3.83 16.36 -2.45
CA PRO A 87 3.60 15.98 -3.84
C PRO A 87 4.16 16.99 -4.85
N GLU A 88 4.23 18.26 -4.48
CA GLU A 88 4.76 19.34 -5.33
C GLU A 88 6.26 19.19 -5.62
N LEU A 89 7.02 18.62 -4.67
CA LEU A 89 8.46 18.37 -4.86
C LEU A 89 8.72 17.13 -5.71
N TRP A 90 7.78 16.18 -5.71
CA TRP A 90 7.88 14.99 -6.54
C TRP A 90 7.51 15.28 -8.00
N ALA A 91 6.59 16.25 -8.25
CA ALA A 91 6.08 16.64 -9.56
C ALA A 91 5.66 15.44 -10.43
N SER A 92 5.29 14.33 -9.80
CA SER A 92 5.01 13.06 -10.48
C SER A 92 3.79 13.14 -11.40
N SER A 93 2.83 14.03 -11.12
CA SER A 93 1.66 14.28 -11.95
C SER A 93 1.99 14.77 -13.37
N GLU A 94 3.19 15.33 -13.58
CA GLU A 94 3.68 15.79 -14.88
C GLU A 94 4.31 14.64 -15.69
N CYS A 95 4.54 13.50 -15.06
CA CYS A 95 5.18 12.36 -15.69
C CYS A 95 4.19 11.52 -16.49
N ARG A 96 4.63 11.03 -17.64
CA ARG A 96 3.82 10.11 -18.45
C ARG A 96 3.57 8.81 -17.68
N GLY A 97 2.32 8.41 -17.58
CA GLY A 97 1.91 7.17 -16.91
C GLY A 97 1.67 7.30 -15.42
N ALA A 98 1.77 8.52 -14.88
CA ALA A 98 1.39 8.78 -13.49
C ALA A 98 -0.11 8.55 -13.27
N PRO A 99 -0.51 8.06 -12.09
CA PRO A 99 -1.91 7.92 -11.72
C PRO A 99 -2.57 9.29 -11.46
N SER A 100 -3.91 9.31 -11.36
CA SER A 100 -4.66 10.54 -11.05
C SER A 100 -4.47 11.03 -9.62
N VAL A 101 -4.05 10.17 -8.70
CA VAL A 101 -3.70 10.58 -7.34
C VAL A 101 -2.22 10.97 -7.29
N ALA A 102 -1.89 11.97 -6.47
CA ALA A 102 -0.50 12.38 -6.29
C ALA A 102 0.32 11.28 -5.62
N THR A 103 1.53 11.02 -6.14
CA THR A 103 2.43 9.97 -5.63
C THR A 103 3.88 10.43 -5.65
N SER A 104 4.74 9.68 -4.96
CA SER A 104 6.18 9.76 -5.23
C SER A 104 6.52 9.06 -6.55
N GLY A 105 7.66 9.41 -7.15
CA GLY A 105 8.18 8.82 -8.39
C GLY A 105 9.10 7.61 -8.17
N ILE A 106 9.14 7.04 -6.99
CA ILE A 106 9.95 5.86 -6.62
C ILE A 106 9.09 4.82 -5.92
N THR A 107 9.60 3.59 -5.81
CA THR A 107 8.93 2.50 -5.07
C THR A 107 9.67 2.15 -3.76
N GLN A 108 9.09 1.22 -2.99
CA GLN A 108 9.66 0.60 -1.79
C GLN A 108 9.84 -0.91 -1.98
N PRO A 109 10.49 -1.63 -1.02
CA PRO A 109 10.58 -3.09 -1.04
C PRO A 109 9.24 -3.79 -1.30
N PRO A 110 9.19 -4.84 -2.16
CA PRO A 110 7.95 -5.41 -2.69
C PRO A 110 7.24 -6.35 -1.70
N VAL A 111 6.86 -5.85 -0.53
CA VAL A 111 6.15 -6.61 0.51
C VAL A 111 4.68 -6.84 0.12
N LEU A 112 4.17 -6.10 -0.86
CA LEU A 112 2.77 -6.13 -1.27
C LEU A 112 2.30 -7.53 -1.71
N ALA A 113 3.12 -8.27 -2.47
CA ALA A 113 2.80 -9.64 -2.86
C ALA A 113 2.62 -10.58 -1.65
N THR A 114 3.43 -10.39 -0.61
CA THR A 114 3.30 -11.14 0.66
C THR A 114 2.00 -10.79 1.37
N ALA A 115 1.58 -9.53 1.35
CA ALA A 115 0.33 -9.09 1.94
C ALA A 115 -0.90 -9.68 1.21
N VAL A 116 -0.89 -9.65 -0.12
CA VAL A 116 -1.95 -10.28 -0.93
C VAL A 116 -2.06 -11.78 -0.61
N ARG A 117 -0.93 -12.47 -0.53
CA ARG A 117 -0.90 -13.89 -0.17
C ARG A 117 -1.39 -14.16 1.26
N ALA A 118 -1.10 -13.27 2.22
CA ALA A 118 -1.55 -13.39 3.60
C ALA A 118 -3.07 -13.21 3.74
N LEU A 119 -3.67 -12.36 2.92
CA LEU A 119 -5.12 -12.14 2.85
C LEU A 119 -5.86 -13.34 2.22
N HIS A 120 -5.17 -14.17 1.45
CA HIS A 120 -5.61 -15.45 0.90
C HIS A 120 -7.03 -15.42 0.30
N ASP A 121 -7.30 -14.43 -0.54
CA ASP A 121 -8.61 -14.23 -1.11
C ASP A 121 -8.62 -14.56 -2.62
N PRO A 122 -9.33 -15.65 -3.04
CA PRO A 122 -9.51 -15.96 -4.47
C PRO A 122 -10.16 -14.81 -5.25
N ALA A 123 -10.98 -13.96 -4.62
CA ALA A 123 -11.61 -12.82 -5.26
C ALA A 123 -10.58 -11.78 -5.75
N TRP A 124 -9.41 -11.67 -5.13
CA TRP A 124 -8.33 -10.81 -5.61
C TRP A 124 -7.81 -11.23 -6.99
N THR A 125 -7.83 -12.53 -7.27
CA THR A 125 -7.47 -13.08 -8.57
C THR A 125 -8.64 -13.09 -9.54
N ALA A 126 -9.87 -13.23 -9.04
CA ALA A 126 -11.09 -13.25 -9.86
C ALA A 126 -11.49 -11.86 -10.36
N ASP A 127 -11.33 -10.82 -9.55
CA ASP A 127 -11.67 -9.44 -9.91
C ASP A 127 -10.68 -8.81 -10.92
N GLY A 128 -9.65 -9.53 -11.36
CA GLY A 128 -8.64 -9.01 -12.29
C GLY A 128 -7.79 -7.85 -11.72
N TYR A 129 -8.14 -7.35 -10.54
CA TYR A 129 -7.55 -6.13 -9.99
C TYR A 129 -6.05 -6.29 -9.69
N VAL A 130 -5.64 -7.50 -9.29
CA VAL A 130 -4.23 -7.83 -9.10
C VAL A 130 -3.63 -8.42 -10.36
N SER A 131 -4.35 -9.31 -11.07
CA SER A 131 -3.86 -9.99 -12.27
C SER A 131 -3.62 -9.04 -13.44
N ASP A 132 -4.48 -8.03 -13.64
CA ASP A 132 -4.36 -7.10 -14.76
C ASP A 132 -3.33 -5.99 -14.50
N ARG A 133 -3.05 -5.68 -13.23
CA ARG A 133 -2.10 -4.64 -12.83
C ARG A 133 -0.75 -5.17 -12.42
N TRP A 134 -0.67 -6.44 -11.98
CA TRP A 134 0.59 -7.14 -11.70
C TRP A 134 1.15 -7.77 -12.97
N ARG A 135 1.50 -6.96 -13.94
CA ARG A 135 2.27 -7.43 -15.09
C ARG A 135 3.74 -7.45 -14.71
N PRO A 136 4.46 -8.53 -15.02
CA PRO A 136 5.92 -8.49 -14.93
C PRO A 136 6.42 -7.33 -15.80
N VAL A 137 7.24 -6.48 -15.22
CA VAL A 137 7.75 -5.25 -15.86
C VAL A 137 8.69 -5.53 -17.04
N SER A 138 8.99 -6.79 -17.31
CA SER A 138 9.80 -7.16 -18.47
C SER A 138 9.10 -8.15 -19.39
N PRO A 139 8.59 -7.71 -20.53
CA PRO A 139 8.19 -8.63 -21.60
C PRO A 139 9.39 -9.32 -22.26
N VAL A 140 10.63 -8.93 -21.95
CA VAL A 140 11.83 -9.36 -22.66
C VAL A 140 12.42 -10.68 -22.13
N THR A 141 12.16 -11.04 -20.89
CA THR A 141 12.83 -12.22 -20.28
C THR A 141 11.91 -13.32 -19.80
N GLY A 142 10.59 -13.13 -19.75
CA GLY A 142 9.66 -14.14 -19.21
C GLY A 142 9.95 -14.53 -17.75
N ARG A 143 10.74 -13.76 -17.02
CA ARG A 143 11.13 -13.99 -15.63
C ARG A 143 10.32 -13.12 -14.69
N LEU A 144 9.92 -13.72 -13.56
CA LEU A 144 9.24 -13.05 -12.44
C LEU A 144 10.16 -12.10 -11.62
N ASP A 145 11.34 -11.83 -12.12
CA ASP A 145 12.42 -11.15 -11.41
C ASP A 145 12.44 -9.64 -11.65
N ALA A 146 11.49 -9.10 -12.36
CA ALA A 146 11.46 -7.69 -12.66
C ALA A 146 10.62 -6.86 -11.68
N PHE A 147 10.88 -6.99 -10.39
CA PHE A 147 10.75 -5.85 -9.51
C PHE A 147 11.96 -4.95 -9.77
N GLN A 148 11.86 -4.02 -10.69
CA GLN A 148 12.88 -2.99 -10.82
C GLN A 148 12.70 -2.01 -9.66
N TRP A 149 13.77 -1.87 -8.92
CA TRP A 149 13.96 -0.89 -7.86
C TRP A 149 14.27 0.47 -8.47
#